data_639769fccbe2b1a3a73786baf29b0908
#
_entry.id   639769fccbe2b1a3a73786baf29b0908
#
_cell.length_a   1.000
_cell.length_b   1.000
_cell.length_c   1.000
_cell.angle_alpha   90.00
_cell.angle_beta   90.00
_cell.angle_gamma   90.00
#
_symmetry.space_group_name_H-M   'P 1'
#
loop_
_entity.id
_entity.type
_entity.pdbx_description
1 polymer ?
#
loop_
_entity_poly.entity_id
_entity_poly.type
_entity_poly.pdbx_seq_one_letter_code
_entity_poly.pdbx_strand_id
1 'polypeptide(L)'
;MRKLLFLAGILFTVSVSAQNWQVRLRGVAVQPNEKSEVSAIGGDVNISNSFIPELDFTYFFNKNFAAELILGTTKHDVVDEKSALGDVDLGSVWLLPPTLTLQYHFYPTKTFKPYLGAGLNYTIFYGVKSGAVKDVKYDNALGFALQGGVDYMLTDKYFLNIDIKKLFLKTDVDVDASNAVPGATSVPAKVNIDPLLIGFGVGMKF
;
A
#
# COMPACT_ATOMS: atom_id res chain seq x y z
N MET A 1 -25.06 -44.09 -2.83
CA MET A 1 -24.28 -43.93 -1.59
C MET A 1 -23.80 -42.48 -1.52
N ARG A 2 -24.50 -41.66 -0.73
CA ARG A 2 -24.25 -40.22 -0.59
C ARG A 2 -23.11 -40.02 0.44
N LYS A 3 -21.97 -39.52 0.03
CA LYS A 3 -20.92 -39.13 0.96
C LYS A 3 -21.27 -37.71 1.46
N LEU A 4 -21.75 -37.62 2.70
CA LEU A 4 -21.84 -36.34 3.43
C LEU A 4 -20.42 -35.90 3.80
N LEU A 5 -19.97 -34.82 3.19
CA LEU A 5 -18.81 -34.06 3.64
C LEU A 5 -19.27 -33.18 4.82
N PHE A 6 -18.90 -33.58 6.03
CA PHE A 6 -18.97 -32.71 7.20
C PHE A 6 -17.87 -31.64 7.09
N LEU A 7 -18.24 -30.45 6.66
CA LEU A 7 -17.40 -29.26 6.78
C LEU A 7 -17.51 -28.84 8.24
N ALA A 8 -16.56 -29.24 9.08
CA ALA A 8 -16.44 -28.75 10.44
C ALA A 8 -15.97 -27.29 10.38
N GLY A 9 -16.93 -26.38 10.36
CA GLY A 9 -16.68 -24.97 10.57
C GLY A 9 -16.20 -24.74 12.00
N ILE A 10 -14.92 -24.53 12.18
CA ILE A 10 -14.37 -24.02 13.44
C ILE A 10 -14.81 -22.55 13.51
N LEU A 11 -15.96 -22.32 14.14
CA LEU A 11 -16.39 -21.00 14.59
C LEU A 11 -15.45 -20.60 15.75
N PHE A 12 -14.36 -19.93 15.43
CA PHE A 12 -13.65 -19.10 16.40
C PHE A 12 -14.61 -18.00 16.81
N THR A 13 -15.33 -18.18 17.89
CA THR A 13 -16.02 -17.08 18.58
C THR A 13 -14.95 -16.21 19.22
N VAL A 14 -14.37 -15.31 18.42
CA VAL A 14 -13.57 -14.22 18.94
C VAL A 14 -14.55 -13.32 19.67
N SER A 15 -14.55 -13.35 20.99
CA SER A 15 -15.22 -12.33 21.80
C SER A 15 -14.53 -11.01 21.52
N VAL A 16 -15.05 -10.25 20.57
CA VAL A 16 -14.54 -8.93 20.19
C VAL A 16 -14.94 -7.96 21.29
N SER A 17 -14.09 -7.87 22.32
CA SER A 17 -14.21 -6.79 23.31
C SER A 17 -13.90 -5.47 22.60
N ALA A 18 -14.86 -4.55 22.58
CA ALA A 18 -14.68 -3.22 21.96
C ALA A 18 -13.42 -2.49 22.50
N GLN A 19 -13.03 -2.77 23.74
CA GLN A 19 -11.87 -2.17 24.43
C GLN A 19 -10.50 -2.47 23.79
N ASN A 20 -10.43 -3.38 22.81
CA ASN A 20 -9.17 -3.78 22.16
C ASN A 20 -8.99 -3.16 20.78
N TRP A 21 -9.89 -2.28 20.34
CA TRP A 21 -9.84 -1.66 19.04
C TRP A 21 -9.34 -0.23 19.07
N GLN A 22 -8.58 0.11 18.04
CA GLN A 22 -8.29 1.50 17.67
C GLN A 22 -8.64 1.73 16.21
N VAL A 23 -9.11 2.94 15.92
CA VAL A 23 -9.32 3.43 14.56
C VAL A 23 -8.52 4.70 14.38
N ARG A 24 -7.81 4.83 13.26
CA ARG A 24 -7.03 6.01 12.89
C ARG A 24 -7.51 6.54 11.55
N LEU A 25 -7.54 7.86 11.43
CA LEU A 25 -7.68 8.58 10.17
C LEU A 25 -6.43 9.42 9.99
N ARG A 26 -5.71 9.18 8.91
CA ARG A 26 -4.44 9.86 8.58
C ARG A 26 -4.51 10.56 7.22
N GLY A 27 -3.81 11.68 7.10
CA GLY A 27 -3.36 12.19 5.81
C GLY A 27 -1.96 11.64 5.55
N VAL A 28 -1.74 11.04 4.41
CA VAL A 28 -0.50 10.33 4.08
C VAL A 28 0.11 10.87 2.81
N ALA A 29 1.36 11.33 2.89
CA ALA A 29 2.20 11.61 1.73
C ALA A 29 2.81 10.28 1.24
N VAL A 30 2.56 9.96 -0.01
CA VAL A 30 3.09 8.78 -0.70
C VAL A 30 4.19 9.24 -1.65
N GLN A 31 5.40 8.76 -1.40
CA GLN A 31 6.59 9.08 -2.19
C GLN A 31 7.13 7.77 -2.79
N PRO A 32 6.81 7.46 -4.06
CA PRO A 32 7.42 6.37 -4.77
C PRO A 32 8.96 6.52 -4.82
N ASN A 33 9.67 5.41 -4.78
CA ASN A 33 11.12 5.36 -4.97
C ASN A 33 11.39 4.27 -6.00
N GLU A 34 10.94 4.59 -7.18
CA GLU A 34 10.93 3.68 -8.31
C GLU A 34 12.34 3.39 -8.82
N LYS A 35 12.52 2.13 -9.24
CA LYS A 35 13.62 1.68 -10.09
C LYS A 35 13.01 0.79 -11.15
N SER A 36 13.15 1.17 -12.40
CA SER A 36 12.61 0.39 -13.52
C SER A 36 13.75 -0.25 -14.30
N GLU A 37 13.50 -1.46 -14.77
CA GLU A 37 14.29 -2.11 -15.81
C GLU A 37 13.38 -2.23 -17.04
N VAL A 38 13.36 -1.21 -17.89
CA VAL A 38 12.64 -1.26 -19.17
C VAL A 38 13.58 -1.85 -20.21
N SER A 39 13.37 -3.15 -20.51
CA SER A 39 14.32 -3.92 -21.31
C SER A 39 14.35 -3.56 -22.80
N ALA A 40 13.30 -2.94 -23.36
CA ALA A 40 13.15 -2.81 -24.81
C ALA A 40 13.48 -1.42 -25.38
N ILE A 41 13.24 -0.33 -24.64
CA ILE A 41 13.42 1.04 -25.14
C ILE A 41 14.33 1.89 -24.24
N GLY A 42 14.81 1.35 -23.12
CA GLY A 42 15.52 2.10 -22.10
C GLY A 42 14.60 3.14 -21.45
N GLY A 43 15.11 3.94 -20.56
CA GLY A 43 14.38 4.99 -19.86
C GLY A 43 14.24 4.70 -18.36
N ASP A 44 13.73 5.70 -17.66
CA ASP A 44 13.48 5.68 -16.24
C ASP A 44 11.99 5.95 -16.00
N VAL A 45 11.26 5.00 -15.39
CA VAL A 45 9.86 5.24 -15.03
C VAL A 45 9.80 6.20 -13.85
N ASN A 46 9.08 7.29 -14.00
CA ASN A 46 8.78 8.26 -12.95
C ASN A 46 7.31 8.14 -12.54
N ILE A 47 7.06 8.04 -11.24
CA ILE A 47 5.72 7.90 -10.66
C ILE A 47 5.47 9.11 -9.76
N SER A 48 4.38 9.83 -10.00
CA SER A 48 4.05 11.05 -9.26
C SER A 48 3.86 10.80 -7.76
N ASN A 49 4.29 11.77 -6.94
CA ASN A 49 3.92 11.80 -5.52
C ASN A 49 2.41 12.03 -5.36
N SER A 50 1.85 11.53 -4.27
CA SER A 50 0.45 11.78 -3.95
C SER A 50 0.23 12.05 -2.46
N PHE A 51 -0.91 12.65 -2.14
CA PHE A 51 -1.38 12.83 -0.77
C PHE A 51 -2.80 12.28 -0.66
N ILE A 52 -3.01 11.35 0.27
CA ILE A 52 -4.26 10.60 0.38
C ILE A 52 -4.78 10.51 1.81
N PRO A 53 -6.09 10.39 2.01
CA PRO A 53 -6.64 9.91 3.27
C PRO A 53 -6.39 8.39 3.41
N GLU A 54 -6.04 7.96 4.63
CA GLU A 54 -5.84 6.55 5.00
C GLU A 54 -6.67 6.27 6.25
N LEU A 55 -7.38 5.14 6.25
CA LEU A 55 -8.19 4.66 7.38
C LEU A 55 -7.62 3.34 7.88
N ASP A 56 -7.37 3.26 9.20
CA ASP A 56 -6.74 2.10 9.81
C ASP A 56 -7.57 1.56 10.95
N PHE A 57 -7.59 0.22 11.04
CA PHE A 57 -8.23 -0.54 12.10
C PHE A 57 -7.18 -1.38 12.80
N THR A 58 -6.93 -1.12 14.07
CA THR A 58 -5.95 -1.86 14.88
C THR A 58 -6.67 -2.65 15.95
N TYR A 59 -6.37 -3.95 16.04
CA TYR A 59 -6.86 -4.85 17.08
C TYR A 59 -5.70 -5.31 17.97
N PHE A 60 -5.82 -5.07 19.28
CA PHE A 60 -4.84 -5.48 20.28
C PHE A 60 -5.14 -6.89 20.80
N PHE A 61 -4.23 -7.82 20.57
CA PHE A 61 -4.30 -9.18 21.14
C PHE A 61 -3.97 -9.17 22.63
N ASN A 62 -3.06 -8.27 23.01
CA ASN A 62 -2.66 -8.00 24.38
C ASN A 62 -2.11 -6.57 24.49
N LYS A 63 -1.54 -6.22 25.64
CA LYS A 63 -1.04 -4.87 25.89
C LYS A 63 0.00 -4.39 24.86
N ASN A 64 0.80 -5.28 24.31
CA ASN A 64 1.94 -4.90 23.46
C ASN A 64 1.76 -5.31 22.00
N PHE A 65 1.03 -6.38 21.68
CA PHE A 65 0.88 -6.89 20.32
C PHE A 65 -0.47 -6.54 19.73
N ALA A 66 -0.44 -6.02 18.50
CA ALA A 66 -1.64 -5.69 17.74
C ALA A 66 -1.48 -6.08 16.26
N ALA A 67 -2.62 -6.28 15.59
CA ALA A 67 -2.68 -6.31 14.14
C ALA A 67 -3.38 -5.05 13.63
N GLU A 68 -2.85 -4.46 12.58
CA GLU A 68 -3.43 -3.28 11.93
C GLU A 68 -3.76 -3.60 10.48
N LEU A 69 -4.99 -3.34 10.08
CA LEU A 69 -5.44 -3.32 8.70
C LEU A 69 -5.50 -1.87 8.22
N ILE A 70 -4.75 -1.58 7.18
CA ILE A 70 -4.58 -0.26 6.60
C ILE A 70 -5.29 -0.22 5.27
N LEU A 71 -6.16 0.78 5.07
CA LEU A 71 -6.96 0.97 3.87
C LEU A 71 -6.79 2.40 3.35
N GLY A 72 -6.44 2.51 2.08
CA GLY A 72 -6.32 3.77 1.37
C GLY A 72 -6.35 3.52 -0.13
N THR A 73 -6.57 4.54 -0.90
CA THR A 73 -6.45 4.47 -2.35
C THR A 73 -5.70 5.67 -2.86
N THR A 74 -4.86 5.47 -3.86
CA THR A 74 -4.01 6.52 -4.42
C THR A 74 -4.07 6.48 -5.94
N LYS A 75 -3.90 7.64 -6.56
CA LYS A 75 -3.74 7.79 -8.01
C LYS A 75 -2.35 8.31 -8.30
N HIS A 76 -1.72 7.72 -9.30
CA HIS A 76 -0.42 8.17 -9.78
C HIS A 76 -0.46 8.37 -11.28
N ASP A 77 0.21 9.42 -11.74
CA ASP A 77 0.56 9.61 -13.14
C ASP A 77 1.94 8.97 -13.37
N VAL A 78 2.14 8.33 -14.51
CA VAL A 78 3.33 7.53 -14.83
C VAL A 78 3.92 8.02 -16.14
N VAL A 79 5.19 8.34 -16.13
CA VAL A 79 5.95 8.82 -17.30
C VAL A 79 7.21 7.98 -17.46
N ASP A 80 7.53 7.56 -18.66
CA ASP A 80 8.83 6.99 -19.00
C ASP A 80 9.75 8.13 -19.48
N GLU A 81 10.74 8.48 -18.65
CA GLU A 81 11.67 9.55 -18.92
C GLU A 81 12.94 9.03 -19.61
N LYS A 82 13.56 9.83 -20.46
CA LYS A 82 14.83 9.51 -21.15
C LYS A 82 14.81 8.24 -21.98
N SER A 83 13.63 7.82 -22.45
CA SER A 83 13.57 6.70 -23.39
C SER A 83 14.19 7.07 -24.74
N ALA A 84 14.44 6.07 -25.59
CA ALA A 84 14.93 6.31 -26.96
C ALA A 84 14.00 7.20 -27.79
N LEU A 85 12.73 7.37 -27.36
CA LEU A 85 11.70 8.19 -27.99
C LEU A 85 11.51 9.56 -27.27
N GLY A 86 12.32 9.87 -26.26
CA GLY A 86 12.12 11.00 -25.34
C GLY A 86 11.19 10.64 -24.20
N ASP A 87 10.62 11.63 -23.53
CA ASP A 87 9.67 11.41 -22.42
C ASP A 87 8.32 10.97 -22.98
N VAL A 88 7.84 9.81 -22.52
CA VAL A 88 6.59 9.20 -22.98
C VAL A 88 5.60 9.15 -21.83
N ASP A 89 4.45 9.82 -21.98
CA ASP A 89 3.34 9.69 -21.03
C ASP A 89 2.73 8.30 -21.12
N LEU A 90 2.86 7.51 -20.05
CA LEU A 90 2.25 6.19 -19.92
C LEU A 90 0.83 6.24 -19.35
N GLY A 91 0.41 7.45 -18.90
CA GLY A 91 -0.94 7.69 -18.39
C GLY A 91 -1.04 7.64 -16.88
N SER A 92 -2.15 7.14 -16.38
CA SER A 92 -2.38 7.11 -14.93
C SER A 92 -3.02 5.81 -14.46
N VAL A 93 -2.78 5.47 -13.18
CA VAL A 93 -3.30 4.26 -12.56
C VAL A 93 -3.73 4.54 -11.13
N TRP A 94 -4.83 3.90 -10.71
CA TRP A 94 -5.27 3.86 -9.33
C TRP A 94 -4.76 2.61 -8.65
N LEU A 95 -4.35 2.75 -7.40
CA LEU A 95 -3.87 1.67 -6.54
C LEU A 95 -4.75 1.57 -5.30
N LEU A 96 -5.11 0.35 -4.95
CA LEU A 96 -5.71 0.00 -3.65
C LEU A 96 -4.74 -0.99 -2.97
N PRO A 97 -3.89 -0.54 -2.04
CA PRO A 97 -2.88 -1.35 -1.37
C PRO A 97 -3.28 -1.76 0.05
N PRO A 98 -4.32 -2.62 0.28
CA PRO A 98 -4.57 -3.11 1.62
C PRO A 98 -3.30 -3.71 2.22
N THR A 99 -2.99 -3.27 3.45
CA THR A 99 -1.78 -3.68 4.16
C THR A 99 -2.16 -4.20 5.53
N LEU A 100 -1.70 -5.40 5.86
CA LEU A 100 -1.89 -6.02 7.17
C LEU A 100 -0.54 -6.09 7.87
N THR A 101 -0.41 -5.40 9.01
CA THR A 101 0.82 -5.39 9.81
C THR A 101 0.59 -5.98 11.19
N LEU A 102 1.59 -6.68 11.70
CA LEU A 102 1.71 -7.04 13.10
C LEU A 102 2.58 -5.98 13.77
N GLN A 103 2.07 -5.37 14.83
CA GLN A 103 2.72 -4.28 15.55
C GLN A 103 3.12 -4.69 16.96
N TYR A 104 4.26 -4.18 17.41
CA TYR A 104 4.68 -4.19 18.81
C TYR A 104 4.67 -2.77 19.35
N HIS A 105 3.85 -2.54 20.38
CA HIS A 105 3.69 -1.25 21.05
C HIS A 105 4.54 -1.18 22.32
N PHE A 106 5.31 -0.13 22.44
CA PHE A 106 6.07 0.19 23.63
C PHE A 106 5.26 1.17 24.51
N TYR A 107 5.42 1.08 25.82
CA TYR A 107 4.70 1.95 26.74
C TYR A 107 5.68 2.64 27.72
N PRO A 108 6.60 3.48 27.22
CA PRO A 108 7.56 4.17 28.09
C PRO A 108 6.86 5.16 29.03
N THR A 109 5.74 5.75 28.58
CA THR A 109 4.88 6.62 29.39
C THR A 109 3.40 6.34 29.11
N LYS A 110 2.50 6.95 29.91
CA LYS A 110 1.05 6.87 29.64
C LYS A 110 0.65 7.63 28.37
N THR A 111 1.38 8.68 28.03
CA THR A 111 1.06 9.62 26.94
C THR A 111 1.76 9.25 25.65
N PHE A 112 3.02 8.84 25.70
CA PHE A 112 3.84 8.56 24.52
C PHE A 112 3.96 7.05 24.30
N LYS A 113 3.45 6.55 23.17
CA LYS A 113 3.34 5.12 22.85
C LYS A 113 3.90 4.86 21.46
N PRO A 114 5.20 4.70 21.32
CA PRO A 114 5.81 4.31 20.05
C PRO A 114 5.49 2.85 19.72
N TYR A 115 5.52 2.54 18.43
CA TYR A 115 5.34 1.19 17.93
C TYR A 115 6.23 0.92 16.71
N LEU A 116 6.50 -0.35 16.47
CA LEU A 116 7.10 -0.87 15.26
C LEU A 116 6.20 -1.96 14.69
N GLY A 117 6.17 -2.08 13.39
CA GLY A 117 5.35 -3.07 12.70
C GLY A 117 6.02 -3.63 11.46
N ALA A 118 5.64 -4.84 11.12
CA ALA A 118 5.99 -5.49 9.88
C ALA A 118 4.79 -6.27 9.35
N GLY A 119 4.65 -6.39 8.03
CA GLY A 119 3.49 -7.05 7.47
C GLY A 119 3.54 -7.27 5.98
N LEU A 120 2.37 -7.61 5.44
CA LEU A 120 2.15 -7.89 4.04
C LEU A 120 1.25 -6.82 3.42
N ASN A 121 1.59 -6.45 2.22
CA ASN A 121 0.82 -5.56 1.36
C ASN A 121 0.36 -6.34 0.14
N TYR A 122 -0.90 -6.15 -0.27
CA TYR A 122 -1.40 -6.65 -1.55
C TYR A 122 -1.96 -5.49 -2.36
N THR A 123 -1.20 -5.04 -3.36
CA THR A 123 -1.60 -3.90 -4.19
C THR A 123 -2.44 -4.35 -5.38
N ILE A 124 -3.63 -3.78 -5.48
CA ILE A 124 -4.55 -3.96 -6.61
C ILE A 124 -4.45 -2.71 -7.49
N PHE A 125 -4.11 -2.93 -8.75
CA PHE A 125 -4.09 -1.86 -9.76
C PHE A 125 -5.42 -1.83 -10.51
N TYR A 126 -6.01 -0.64 -10.66
CA TYR A 126 -7.29 -0.46 -11.31
C TYR A 126 -7.42 0.91 -11.97
N GLY A 127 -8.46 1.11 -12.79
CA GLY A 127 -8.75 2.41 -13.40
C GLY A 127 -7.62 2.97 -14.25
N VAL A 128 -6.85 2.08 -14.90
CA VAL A 128 -5.74 2.45 -15.79
C VAL A 128 -6.27 3.30 -16.93
N LYS A 129 -5.58 4.41 -17.19
CA LYS A 129 -5.81 5.27 -18.35
C LYS A 129 -4.50 5.39 -19.10
N SER A 130 -4.44 4.90 -20.31
CA SER A 130 -3.28 5.02 -21.19
C SER A 130 -3.07 6.48 -21.61
N GLY A 131 -1.81 6.88 -21.67
CA GLY A 131 -1.39 8.21 -22.16
C GLY A 131 -1.12 8.20 -23.67
N ALA A 132 0.15 8.37 -24.04
CA ALA A 132 0.60 8.35 -25.44
C ALA A 132 0.66 6.94 -26.04
N VAL A 133 0.70 5.89 -25.24
CA VAL A 133 0.69 4.49 -25.66
C VAL A 133 -0.74 3.96 -25.83
N LYS A 134 -0.89 2.86 -26.56
CA LYS A 134 -2.21 2.31 -26.87
C LYS A 134 -2.88 1.64 -25.67
N ASP A 135 -2.13 0.89 -24.86
CA ASP A 135 -2.62 0.22 -23.65
C ASP A 135 -1.49 -0.03 -22.65
N VAL A 136 -1.82 -0.03 -21.36
CA VAL A 136 -0.91 -0.38 -20.26
C VAL A 136 -1.64 -1.30 -19.29
N LYS A 137 -1.02 -2.42 -18.93
CA LYS A 137 -1.55 -3.38 -17.97
C LYS A 137 -0.57 -3.54 -16.81
N TYR A 138 -1.10 -3.56 -15.61
CA TYR A 138 -0.36 -3.78 -14.37
C TYR A 138 -0.87 -5.06 -13.72
N ASP A 139 0.05 -5.91 -13.30
CA ASP A 139 -0.29 -7.07 -12.49
C ASP A 139 -0.43 -6.69 -11.02
N ASN A 140 -1.43 -7.28 -10.33
CA ASN A 140 -1.55 -7.12 -8.90
C ASN A 140 -0.31 -7.70 -8.20
N ALA A 141 0.14 -7.05 -7.13
CA ALA A 141 1.41 -7.37 -6.53
C ALA A 141 1.33 -7.60 -5.03
N LEU A 142 2.06 -8.60 -4.56
CA LEU A 142 2.30 -8.85 -3.14
C LEU A 142 3.62 -8.21 -2.72
N GLY A 143 3.61 -7.47 -1.61
CA GLY A 143 4.78 -6.81 -1.07
C GLY A 143 4.91 -6.96 0.43
N PHE A 144 6.03 -6.48 0.96
CA PHE A 144 6.28 -6.37 2.40
C PHE A 144 6.12 -4.93 2.86
N ALA A 145 5.73 -4.77 4.14
CA ALA A 145 5.65 -3.48 4.82
C ALA A 145 6.52 -3.50 6.07
N LEU A 146 7.29 -2.42 6.27
CA LEU A 146 7.90 -2.07 7.56
C LEU A 146 7.33 -0.74 8.00
N GLN A 147 7.03 -0.62 9.30
CA GLN A 147 6.30 0.50 9.84
C GLN A 147 6.90 0.90 11.19
N GLY A 148 6.93 2.19 11.46
CA GLY A 148 7.25 2.73 12.77
C GLY A 148 6.47 4.01 13.01
N GLY A 149 5.93 4.16 14.21
CA GLY A 149 5.12 5.32 14.52
C GLY A 149 4.99 5.57 16.01
N VAL A 150 4.23 6.59 16.32
CA VAL A 150 3.94 6.98 17.70
C VAL A 150 2.51 7.47 17.85
N ASP A 151 1.83 6.97 18.87
CA ASP A 151 0.57 7.51 19.36
C ASP A 151 0.83 8.44 20.54
N TYR A 152 0.45 9.70 20.43
CA TYR A 152 0.50 10.69 21.51
C TYR A 152 -0.91 10.87 22.08
N MET A 153 -1.14 10.31 23.28
CA MET A 153 -2.45 10.34 23.92
C MET A 153 -2.80 11.74 24.40
N LEU A 154 -3.90 12.28 23.89
CA LEU A 154 -4.51 13.54 24.34
C LEU A 154 -5.45 13.30 25.52
N THR A 155 -6.16 12.18 25.51
CA THR A 155 -7.06 11.70 26.55
C THR A 155 -6.90 10.17 26.65
N ASP A 156 -7.66 9.52 27.51
CA ASP A 156 -7.67 8.04 27.58
C ASP A 156 -8.19 7.38 26.29
N LYS A 157 -8.92 8.14 25.47
CA LYS A 157 -9.54 7.63 24.23
C LYS A 157 -8.95 8.20 22.94
N TYR A 158 -8.58 9.48 22.92
CA TYR A 158 -8.16 10.17 21.69
C TYR A 158 -6.67 10.41 21.68
N PHE A 159 -6.05 10.28 20.51
CA PHE A 159 -4.62 10.47 20.33
C PHE A 159 -4.28 11.07 18.97
N LEU A 160 -3.13 11.70 18.89
CA LEU A 160 -2.46 12.05 17.64
C LEU A 160 -1.55 10.91 17.24
N ASN A 161 -1.39 10.70 15.93
CA ASN A 161 -0.51 9.67 15.39
C ASN A 161 0.42 10.27 14.33
N ILE A 162 1.69 9.85 14.39
CA ILE A 162 2.66 10.02 13.31
C ILE A 162 3.15 8.63 12.94
N ASP A 163 3.22 8.35 11.65
CA ASP A 163 3.60 7.04 11.11
C ASP A 163 4.53 7.19 9.91
N ILE A 164 5.52 6.34 9.84
CA ILE A 164 6.40 6.18 8.68
C ILE A 164 6.33 4.71 8.26
N LYS A 165 6.03 4.48 6.99
CA LYS A 165 5.87 3.14 6.43
C LYS A 165 6.70 3.02 5.15
N LYS A 166 7.47 1.96 5.04
CA LYS A 166 8.17 1.57 3.82
C LYS A 166 7.54 0.33 3.26
N LEU A 167 7.08 0.39 2.02
CA LEU A 167 6.66 -0.79 1.27
C LEU A 167 7.80 -1.25 0.37
N PHE A 168 7.89 -2.55 0.17
CA PHE A 168 8.77 -3.22 -0.80
C PHE A 168 7.85 -3.93 -1.78
N LEU A 169 7.64 -3.30 -2.93
CA LEU A 169 6.61 -3.68 -3.90
C LEU A 169 7.18 -3.70 -5.31
N LYS A 170 6.97 -4.82 -6.00
CA LYS A 170 7.30 -5.00 -7.42
C LYS A 170 6.06 -5.40 -8.20
N THR A 171 5.90 -4.85 -9.38
CA THR A 171 4.84 -5.24 -10.32
C THR A 171 5.40 -5.50 -11.71
N ASP A 172 4.78 -6.43 -12.41
CA ASP A 172 4.99 -6.62 -13.84
C ASP A 172 4.02 -5.71 -14.59
N VAL A 173 4.55 -5.04 -15.62
CA VAL A 173 3.80 -4.09 -16.46
C VAL A 173 3.97 -4.51 -17.90
N ASP A 174 2.88 -4.50 -18.65
CA ASP A 174 2.86 -4.78 -20.09
C ASP A 174 2.36 -3.54 -20.85
N VAL A 175 3.18 -3.02 -21.75
CA VAL A 175 2.89 -1.80 -22.51
C VAL A 175 2.66 -2.15 -23.98
N ASP A 176 1.47 -1.83 -24.53
CA ASP A 176 1.20 -1.87 -25.98
C ASP A 176 1.50 -0.50 -26.58
N ALA A 177 2.65 -0.36 -27.20
CA ALA A 177 3.09 0.86 -27.89
C ALA A 177 2.94 0.75 -29.42
N SER A 178 2.08 -0.12 -29.93
CA SER A 178 1.91 -0.37 -31.37
C SER A 178 1.42 0.85 -32.17
N ASN A 179 0.87 1.86 -31.51
CA ASN A 179 0.50 3.14 -32.11
C ASN A 179 1.72 4.07 -32.33
N ALA A 180 2.82 3.87 -31.61
CA ALA A 180 4.03 4.67 -31.71
C ALA A 180 5.17 3.92 -32.42
N VAL A 181 5.30 2.61 -32.16
CA VAL A 181 6.36 1.76 -32.70
C VAL A 181 5.73 0.52 -33.36
N PRO A 182 5.80 0.37 -34.70
CA PRO A 182 5.26 -0.81 -35.37
C PRO A 182 5.85 -2.11 -34.81
N GLY A 183 4.97 -3.03 -34.39
CA GLY A 183 5.34 -4.33 -33.82
C GLY A 183 5.55 -4.35 -32.30
N ALA A 184 5.52 -3.21 -31.61
CA ALA A 184 5.66 -3.11 -30.16
C ALA A 184 4.30 -3.36 -29.44
N THR A 185 3.68 -4.51 -29.66
CA THR A 185 2.36 -4.88 -29.13
C THR A 185 2.42 -5.41 -27.68
N SER A 186 3.61 -5.72 -27.19
CA SER A 186 3.87 -6.14 -25.80
C SER A 186 5.30 -5.83 -25.45
N VAL A 187 5.49 -4.83 -24.61
CA VAL A 187 6.79 -4.45 -24.05
C VAL A 187 6.73 -4.72 -22.55
N PRO A 188 7.21 -5.88 -22.08
CA PRO A 188 7.19 -6.21 -20.68
C PRO A 188 8.22 -5.38 -19.93
N ALA A 189 7.84 -4.85 -18.77
CA ALA A 189 8.71 -4.13 -17.85
C ALA A 189 8.48 -4.61 -16.41
N LYS A 190 9.53 -4.59 -15.60
CA LYS A 190 9.46 -4.81 -14.15
C LYS A 190 9.70 -3.51 -13.43
N VAL A 191 8.76 -3.11 -12.62
CA VAL A 191 8.81 -1.84 -11.88
C VAL A 191 8.85 -2.12 -10.38
N ASN A 192 9.95 -1.69 -9.74
CA ASN A 192 10.02 -1.59 -8.29
C ASN A 192 9.44 -0.24 -7.90
N ILE A 193 8.38 -0.21 -7.10
CA ILE A 193 7.72 1.04 -6.70
C ILE A 193 8.25 1.51 -5.35
N ASP A 194 8.48 0.59 -4.43
CA ASP A 194 9.09 0.74 -3.11
C ASP A 194 8.77 2.09 -2.41
N PRO A 195 7.50 2.48 -2.23
CA PRO A 195 7.15 3.80 -1.74
C PRO A 195 7.51 4.00 -0.27
N LEU A 196 7.89 5.23 0.08
CA LEU A 196 7.92 5.73 1.45
C LEU A 196 6.62 6.49 1.72
N LEU A 197 5.93 6.14 2.80
CA LEU A 197 4.68 6.76 3.23
C LEU A 197 4.93 7.46 4.57
N ILE A 198 4.53 8.73 4.65
CA ILE A 198 4.62 9.52 5.88
C ILE A 198 3.22 10.00 6.21
N GLY A 199 2.70 9.54 7.33
CA GLY A 199 1.34 9.81 7.78
C GLY A 199 1.28 10.64 9.06
N PHE A 200 0.29 11.51 9.11
CA PHE A 200 -0.12 12.22 10.31
C PHE A 200 -1.64 12.18 10.44
N GLY A 201 -2.14 11.95 11.66
CA GLY A 201 -3.57 11.86 11.85
C GLY A 201 -4.02 11.82 13.29
N VAL A 202 -5.27 11.45 13.44
CA VAL A 202 -5.95 11.31 14.73
C VAL A 202 -6.48 9.89 14.87
N GLY A 203 -6.54 9.43 16.10
CA GLY A 203 -7.11 8.11 16.37
C GLY A 203 -7.98 8.11 17.62
N MET A 204 -8.77 7.05 17.69
CA MET A 204 -9.64 6.78 18.83
C MET A 204 -9.49 5.33 19.25
N LYS A 205 -9.46 5.13 20.58
CA LYS A 205 -9.44 3.82 21.23
C LYS A 205 -10.83 3.55 21.85
N PHE A 206 -11.29 2.33 21.68
CA PHE A 206 -12.56 1.85 22.23
C PHE A 206 -12.32 1.02 23.47
#